data_498c9ed45a862249347500bf084b263c
#
_entry.id   498c9ed45a862249347500bf084b263c
#
_cell.length_a   1.000
_cell.length_b   1.000
_cell.length_c   1.000
_cell.angle_alpha   90.00
_cell.angle_beta   90.00
_cell.angle_gamma   90.00
#
_symmetry.space_group_name_H-M   'P 1'
#
loop_
_entity.id
_entity.type
_entity.pdbx_description
1 polymer ?
#
loop_
_entity_poly.entity_id
_entity_poly.type
_entity_poly.pdbx_seq_one_letter_code
_entity_poly.pdbx_strand_id
1 'polypeptide(L)'
;MRLLLAEDEADLILALVTVLKHNNYSVDAVYDGAEALDYLENGDNYDGVILDIMMPKMDGITVLKTIRRHGNSVPVLLLTAKAEIDDRVEGLDSGADDYLPKPFSMKELLARIRAMTRRQTDTTDNVLTFGDIALNRSTYQLTGPENPEGIRLAGKEYQMLEMLMSNPGQVICPDLFMDKIWGYDSEAEQNVVWVYISYLRKKLTSIGSQVKIRASRGLGYSLEKDNA
;
A
#
# COMPACT_ATOMS: atom_id res chain seq x y z
N MET A 1 -2.07 0.57 1.97
CA MET A 1 -1.48 0.10 0.69
C MET A 1 -1.62 -1.41 0.63
N ARG A 2 -2.16 -1.92 -0.48
CA ARG A 2 -2.37 -3.35 -0.71
C ARG A 2 -1.30 -3.88 -1.66
N LEU A 3 -0.64 -4.96 -1.27
CA LEU A 3 0.43 -5.61 -2.03
C LEU A 3 0.02 -7.02 -2.41
N LEU A 4 0.38 -7.44 -3.61
CA LEU A 4 0.41 -8.86 -3.99
C LEU A 4 1.83 -9.38 -3.77
N LEU A 5 1.96 -10.51 -3.08
CA LEU A 5 3.21 -11.24 -2.89
C LEU A 5 3.09 -12.59 -3.58
N ALA A 6 3.92 -12.83 -4.59
CA ALA A 6 4.02 -14.11 -5.27
C ALA A 6 5.41 -14.72 -5.01
N GLU A 7 5.42 -15.89 -4.37
CA GLU A 7 6.62 -16.59 -3.91
C GLU A 7 6.23 -18.06 -3.67
N ASP A 8 7.07 -19.02 -3.97
CA ASP A 8 6.73 -20.44 -3.80
C ASP A 8 7.24 -21.05 -2.49
N GLU A 9 8.20 -20.39 -1.81
CA GLU A 9 8.75 -20.85 -0.54
C GLU A 9 7.86 -20.44 0.64
N ALA A 10 7.12 -21.39 1.22
CA ALA A 10 6.12 -21.12 2.26
C ALA A 10 6.68 -20.41 3.50
N ASP A 11 7.90 -20.77 3.95
CA ASP A 11 8.54 -20.15 5.10
C ASP A 11 8.91 -18.67 4.82
N LEU A 12 9.35 -18.38 3.60
CA LEU A 12 9.64 -17.02 3.18
C LEU A 12 8.36 -16.19 3.07
N ILE A 13 7.30 -16.74 2.50
CA ILE A 13 5.96 -16.09 2.46
C ILE A 13 5.52 -15.71 3.87
N LEU A 14 5.55 -16.64 4.81
CA LEU A 14 5.13 -16.40 6.19
C LEU A 14 5.92 -15.26 6.83
N ALA A 15 7.25 -15.25 6.65
CA ALA A 15 8.12 -14.20 7.16
C ALA A 15 7.82 -12.85 6.51
N LEU A 16 7.67 -12.80 5.19
CA LEU A 16 7.38 -11.58 4.44
C LEU A 16 6.02 -11.01 4.80
N VAL A 17 4.96 -11.83 4.79
CA VAL A 17 3.60 -11.41 5.16
C VAL A 17 3.57 -10.85 6.58
N THR A 18 4.26 -11.51 7.53
CA THR A 18 4.33 -11.04 8.92
C THR A 18 4.97 -9.66 9.02
N VAL A 19 6.12 -9.47 8.36
CA VAL A 19 6.84 -8.18 8.38
C VAL A 19 6.05 -7.10 7.66
N LEU A 20 5.46 -7.40 6.51
CA LEU A 20 4.67 -6.45 5.73
C LEU A 20 3.41 -6.02 6.48
N LYS A 21 2.65 -6.95 7.05
CA LYS A 21 1.48 -6.65 7.90
C LYS A 21 1.86 -5.82 9.12
N HIS A 22 3.00 -6.12 9.76
CA HIS A 22 3.51 -5.32 10.88
C HIS A 22 3.86 -3.88 10.46
N ASN A 23 4.24 -3.67 9.20
CA ASN A 23 4.50 -2.36 8.61
C ASN A 23 3.28 -1.75 7.91
N ASN A 24 2.07 -2.18 8.29
CA ASN A 24 0.79 -1.65 7.83
C ASN A 24 0.51 -1.80 6.33
N TYR A 25 1.07 -2.82 5.68
CA TYR A 25 0.63 -3.25 4.37
C TYR A 25 -0.50 -4.28 4.49
N SER A 26 -1.51 -4.20 3.63
CA SER A 26 -2.42 -5.30 3.34
C SER A 26 -1.74 -6.19 2.31
N VAL A 27 -1.70 -7.50 2.54
CA VAL A 27 -0.93 -8.43 1.71
C VAL A 27 -1.78 -9.63 1.35
N ASP A 28 -1.96 -9.85 0.07
CA ASP A 28 -2.44 -11.11 -0.48
C ASP A 28 -1.22 -11.89 -0.96
N ALA A 29 -1.15 -13.17 -0.61
CA ALA A 29 -0.02 -14.03 -0.92
C ALA A 29 -0.46 -15.19 -1.79
N VAL A 30 0.27 -15.44 -2.86
CA VAL A 30 0.06 -16.53 -3.82
C VAL A 30 1.34 -17.33 -4.00
N TYR A 31 1.22 -18.59 -4.42
CA TYR A 31 2.31 -19.56 -4.39
C TYR A 31 2.89 -19.89 -5.76
N ASP A 32 2.33 -19.33 -6.82
CA ASP A 32 2.82 -19.54 -8.18
C ASP A 32 2.45 -18.37 -9.12
N GLY A 33 3.11 -18.32 -10.27
CA GLY A 33 2.91 -17.23 -11.22
C GLY A 33 1.57 -17.26 -11.94
N ALA A 34 0.93 -18.41 -12.09
CA ALA A 34 -0.38 -18.49 -12.73
C ALA A 34 -1.46 -17.90 -11.81
N GLU A 35 -1.38 -18.20 -10.51
CA GLU A 35 -2.24 -17.59 -9.50
C GLU A 35 -2.00 -16.09 -9.39
N ALA A 36 -0.71 -15.66 -9.43
CA ALA A 36 -0.38 -14.25 -9.44
C ALA A 36 -0.99 -13.49 -10.62
N LEU A 37 -0.94 -14.10 -11.81
CA LEU A 37 -1.54 -13.51 -13.00
C LEU A 37 -3.06 -13.40 -12.88
N ASP A 38 -3.73 -14.43 -12.36
CA ASP A 38 -5.18 -14.43 -12.15
C ASP A 38 -5.62 -13.29 -11.24
N TYR A 39 -4.93 -13.07 -10.10
CA TYR A 39 -5.18 -11.96 -9.19
C TYR A 39 -4.96 -10.57 -9.83
N LEU A 40 -3.97 -10.45 -10.73
CA LEU A 40 -3.65 -9.20 -11.40
C LEU A 40 -4.57 -8.86 -12.58
N GLU A 41 -5.22 -9.86 -13.19
CA GLU A 41 -6.13 -9.70 -14.33
C GLU A 41 -7.59 -9.54 -13.89
N ASN A 42 -8.01 -10.16 -12.79
CA ASN A 42 -9.40 -10.13 -12.31
C ASN A 42 -9.82 -8.85 -11.58
N GLY A 43 -9.04 -7.78 -11.70
CA GLY A 43 -9.45 -6.43 -11.32
C GLY A 43 -9.08 -6.01 -9.90
N ASP A 44 -8.26 -6.76 -9.21
CA ASP A 44 -7.73 -6.38 -7.91
C ASP A 44 -6.73 -5.21 -8.04
N ASN A 45 -7.08 -4.08 -7.43
CA ASN A 45 -6.25 -2.87 -7.45
C ASN A 45 -5.13 -2.96 -6.41
N TYR A 46 -4.00 -3.53 -6.80
CA TYR A 46 -2.78 -3.52 -6.00
C TYR A 46 -2.02 -2.19 -6.13
N ASP A 47 -1.41 -1.75 -5.03
CA ASP A 47 -0.53 -0.58 -5.01
C ASP A 47 0.92 -0.95 -5.37
N GLY A 48 1.25 -2.25 -5.34
CA GLY A 48 2.52 -2.82 -5.74
C GLY A 48 2.50 -4.35 -5.71
N VAL A 49 3.40 -4.95 -6.47
CA VAL A 49 3.58 -6.41 -6.57
C VAL A 49 5.01 -6.76 -6.18
N ILE A 50 5.15 -7.79 -5.36
CA ILE A 50 6.43 -8.42 -5.04
C ILE A 50 6.37 -9.79 -5.70
N LEU A 51 7.29 -10.08 -6.62
CA LEU A 51 7.19 -11.21 -7.51
C LEU A 51 8.53 -11.97 -7.56
N ASP A 52 8.54 -13.20 -7.07
CA ASP A 52 9.71 -14.04 -7.29
C ASP A 52 9.82 -14.39 -8.77
N ILE A 53 11.06 -14.41 -9.26
CA ILE A 53 11.33 -14.83 -10.63
C ILE A 53 11.12 -16.34 -10.79
N MET A 54 11.60 -17.13 -9.82
CA MET A 54 11.61 -18.59 -9.93
C MET A 54 10.41 -19.21 -9.22
N MET A 55 9.30 -19.31 -9.93
CA MET A 55 8.07 -19.92 -9.40
C MET A 55 7.59 -21.07 -10.28
N PRO A 56 6.85 -22.05 -9.71
CA PRO A 56 6.20 -23.09 -10.48
C PRO A 56 5.10 -22.56 -11.39
N LYS A 57 4.70 -23.34 -12.37
CA LYS A 57 3.69 -23.11 -13.42
C LYS A 57 4.03 -21.95 -14.36
N MET A 58 4.36 -20.76 -13.82
CA MET A 58 4.74 -19.59 -14.60
C MET A 58 5.78 -18.80 -13.82
N ASP A 59 6.90 -18.43 -14.46
CA ASP A 59 7.93 -17.61 -13.86
C ASP A 59 7.50 -16.12 -13.75
N GLY A 60 8.12 -15.40 -12.81
CA GLY A 60 7.75 -14.02 -12.52
C GLY A 60 7.99 -13.05 -13.69
N ILE A 61 9.00 -13.29 -14.53
CA ILE A 61 9.26 -12.46 -15.71
C ILE A 61 8.13 -12.63 -16.74
N THR A 62 7.64 -13.84 -16.91
CA THR A 62 6.50 -14.13 -17.81
C THR A 62 5.23 -13.46 -17.29
N VAL A 63 4.96 -13.51 -15.96
CA VAL A 63 3.84 -12.77 -15.34
C VAL A 63 3.97 -11.29 -15.63
N LEU A 64 5.13 -10.70 -15.34
CA LEU A 64 5.39 -9.26 -15.55
C LEU A 64 5.17 -8.85 -17.01
N LYS A 65 5.78 -9.56 -17.96
CA LYS A 65 5.61 -9.29 -19.40
C LYS A 65 4.15 -9.39 -19.83
N THR A 66 3.38 -10.29 -19.24
CA THR A 66 1.96 -10.47 -19.57
C THR A 66 1.12 -9.30 -19.07
N ILE A 67 1.25 -8.91 -17.80
CA ILE A 67 0.49 -7.77 -17.26
C ILE A 67 0.86 -6.47 -17.95
N ARG A 68 2.12 -6.26 -18.32
CA ARG A 68 2.54 -5.06 -19.06
C ARG A 68 1.93 -5.02 -20.47
N ARG A 69 1.84 -6.15 -21.17
CA ARG A 69 1.13 -6.26 -22.48
C ARG A 69 -0.36 -5.93 -22.37
N HIS A 70 -1.00 -6.25 -21.24
CA HIS A 70 -2.39 -5.92 -20.97
C HIS A 70 -2.59 -4.48 -20.45
N GLY A 71 -1.53 -3.67 -20.42
CA GLY A 71 -1.60 -2.26 -20.01
C GLY A 71 -1.62 -2.04 -18.50
N ASN A 72 -1.40 -3.08 -17.69
CA ASN A 72 -1.30 -2.92 -16.24
C ASN A 72 0.06 -2.33 -15.87
N SER A 73 0.05 -1.14 -15.26
CA SER A 73 1.24 -0.38 -14.86
C SER A 73 1.51 -0.43 -13.35
N VAL A 74 0.94 -1.40 -12.64
CA VAL A 74 1.22 -1.59 -11.21
C VAL A 74 2.73 -1.70 -10.97
N PRO A 75 3.30 -1.02 -9.95
CA PRO A 75 4.71 -1.14 -9.62
C PRO A 75 5.08 -2.58 -9.23
N VAL A 76 6.17 -3.11 -9.80
CA VAL A 76 6.63 -4.49 -9.58
C VAL A 76 8.06 -4.51 -9.07
N LEU A 77 8.26 -5.14 -7.92
CA LEU A 77 9.56 -5.52 -7.36
C LEU A 77 9.82 -7.00 -7.64
N LEU A 78 10.85 -7.30 -8.42
CA LEU A 78 11.27 -8.68 -8.64
C LEU A 78 12.19 -9.16 -7.52
N LEU A 79 11.93 -10.35 -6.98
CA LEU A 79 12.85 -11.09 -6.13
C LEU A 79 13.62 -12.08 -6.99
N THR A 80 14.93 -12.20 -6.78
CA THR A 80 15.77 -13.08 -7.61
C THR A 80 16.84 -13.80 -6.82
N ALA A 81 17.02 -15.08 -7.08
CA ALA A 81 18.16 -15.83 -6.57
C ALA A 81 19.46 -15.56 -7.36
N LYS A 82 19.34 -14.92 -8.54
CA LYS A 82 20.45 -14.65 -9.45
C LYS A 82 20.98 -13.23 -9.25
N ALA A 83 22.27 -13.13 -8.91
CA ALA A 83 22.98 -11.88 -8.73
C ALA A 83 23.68 -11.41 -10.02
N GLU A 84 23.55 -12.13 -11.13
CA GLU A 84 24.26 -11.82 -12.36
C GLU A 84 23.68 -10.57 -13.04
N ILE A 85 24.55 -9.78 -13.65
CA ILE A 85 24.20 -8.49 -14.25
C ILE A 85 23.19 -8.68 -15.40
N ASP A 86 23.31 -9.75 -16.18
CA ASP A 86 22.47 -10.02 -17.34
C ASP A 86 21.00 -10.30 -16.95
N ASP A 87 20.77 -11.04 -15.86
CA ASP A 87 19.40 -11.29 -15.35
C ASP A 87 18.73 -10.01 -14.83
N ARG A 88 19.54 -9.06 -14.31
CA ARG A 88 19.08 -7.74 -13.85
C ARG A 88 18.62 -6.88 -15.02
N VAL A 89 19.39 -6.88 -16.09
CA VAL A 89 19.07 -6.13 -17.31
C VAL A 89 17.80 -6.69 -17.92
N GLU A 90 17.66 -8.01 -18.03
CA GLU A 90 16.44 -8.62 -18.55
C GLU A 90 15.19 -8.31 -17.70
N GLY A 91 15.32 -8.28 -16.36
CA GLY A 91 14.23 -7.92 -15.46
C GLY A 91 13.76 -6.47 -15.65
N LEU A 92 14.71 -5.52 -15.74
CA LEU A 92 14.40 -4.11 -15.95
C LEU A 92 13.85 -3.85 -17.37
N ASP A 93 14.44 -4.45 -18.39
CA ASP A 93 13.95 -4.37 -19.78
C ASP A 93 12.57 -4.99 -19.95
N SER A 94 12.19 -5.90 -19.04
CA SER A 94 10.84 -6.50 -18.99
C SER A 94 9.79 -5.60 -18.38
N GLY A 95 10.17 -4.41 -17.87
CA GLY A 95 9.27 -3.42 -17.29
C GLY A 95 9.07 -3.52 -15.79
N ALA A 96 10.01 -4.13 -15.04
CA ALA A 96 10.04 -4.06 -13.58
C ALA A 96 10.46 -2.66 -13.11
N ASP A 97 9.92 -2.23 -11.98
CA ASP A 97 10.26 -0.93 -11.38
C ASP A 97 11.50 -1.01 -10.49
N ASP A 98 11.73 -2.16 -9.87
CA ASP A 98 12.96 -2.45 -9.09
C ASP A 98 13.14 -3.97 -8.96
N TYR A 99 14.32 -4.37 -8.44
CA TYR A 99 14.56 -5.77 -8.14
C TYR A 99 15.46 -5.92 -6.90
N LEU A 100 15.36 -7.09 -6.24
CA LEU A 100 16.01 -7.37 -4.98
C LEU A 100 16.61 -8.78 -4.99
N PRO A 101 17.96 -8.91 -4.98
CA PRO A 101 18.59 -10.22 -4.92
C PRO A 101 18.39 -10.91 -3.58
N LYS A 102 18.13 -12.23 -3.60
CA LYS A 102 18.18 -13.10 -2.43
C LYS A 102 19.65 -13.51 -2.15
N PRO A 103 20.12 -13.52 -0.87
CA PRO A 103 19.40 -13.14 0.35
C PRO A 103 19.36 -11.63 0.56
N PHE A 104 18.25 -11.11 1.06
CA PHE A 104 18.07 -9.68 1.34
C PHE A 104 17.69 -9.41 2.80
N SER A 105 17.86 -8.18 3.25
CA SER A 105 17.36 -7.75 4.54
C SER A 105 15.93 -7.22 4.45
N MET A 106 15.13 -7.45 5.51
CA MET A 106 13.77 -6.90 5.57
C MET A 106 13.74 -5.37 5.52
N LYS A 107 14.79 -4.71 6.02
CA LYS A 107 14.93 -3.24 5.91
C LYS A 107 15.07 -2.79 4.47
N GLU A 108 15.83 -3.52 3.66
CA GLU A 108 16.04 -3.22 2.24
C GLU A 108 14.73 -3.44 1.47
N LEU A 109 14.08 -4.59 1.64
CA LEU A 109 12.78 -4.88 1.05
C LEU A 109 11.77 -3.74 1.31
N LEU A 110 11.60 -3.36 2.58
CA LEU A 110 10.68 -2.28 2.96
C LEU A 110 11.07 -0.92 2.35
N ALA A 111 12.36 -0.64 2.23
CA ALA A 111 12.83 0.60 1.60
C ALA A 111 12.50 0.64 0.11
N ARG A 112 12.69 -0.48 -0.60
CA ARG A 112 12.37 -0.60 -2.04
C ARG A 112 10.87 -0.54 -2.29
N ILE A 113 10.06 -1.22 -1.47
CA ILE A 113 8.59 -1.14 -1.56
C ILE A 113 8.13 0.32 -1.42
N ARG A 114 8.64 1.05 -0.41
CA ARG A 114 8.31 2.48 -0.26
C ARG A 114 8.75 3.31 -1.46
N ALA A 115 9.91 3.03 -2.03
CA ALA A 115 10.42 3.76 -3.19
C ALA A 115 9.56 3.54 -4.43
N MET A 116 9.23 2.28 -4.76
CA MET A 116 8.45 1.94 -5.96
C MET A 116 6.97 2.36 -5.85
N THR A 117 6.38 2.31 -4.65
CA THR A 117 4.97 2.68 -4.45
C THR A 117 4.76 4.18 -4.21
N ARG A 118 5.84 4.96 -4.20
CA ARG A 118 5.77 6.43 -4.09
C ARG A 118 5.21 7.01 -5.39
N ARG A 119 4.06 7.67 -5.30
CA ARG A 119 3.50 8.40 -6.46
C ARG A 119 4.47 9.50 -6.90
N GLN A 120 4.57 9.77 -8.21
CA GLN A 120 5.46 10.80 -8.78
C GLN A 120 5.18 12.22 -8.23
N THR A 121 4.02 12.43 -7.62
CA THR A 121 3.65 13.70 -6.96
C THR A 121 4.12 13.81 -5.51
N ASP A 122 4.61 12.72 -4.92
CA ASP A 122 5.13 12.75 -3.56
C ASP A 122 6.58 13.24 -3.57
N THR A 123 6.74 14.56 -3.44
CA THR A 123 8.01 15.20 -3.12
C THR A 123 8.65 14.54 -1.88
N THR A 124 9.96 14.60 -1.83
CA THR A 124 10.97 14.04 -0.92
C THR A 124 10.62 13.90 0.59
N ASP A 125 9.43 14.23 1.04
CA ASP A 125 9.09 14.27 2.46
C ASP A 125 8.28 13.03 2.89
N ASN A 126 8.81 12.30 3.88
CA ASN A 126 8.10 11.25 4.61
C ASN A 126 6.84 11.77 5.35
N VAL A 127 6.43 13.00 5.08
CA VAL A 127 5.35 13.70 5.75
C VAL A 127 4.31 14.16 4.73
N LEU A 128 3.10 13.62 4.83
CA LEU A 128 1.93 14.14 4.13
C LEU A 128 1.38 15.35 4.87
N THR A 129 1.07 16.41 4.16
CA THR A 129 0.44 17.61 4.75
C THR A 129 -0.90 17.90 4.06
N PHE A 130 -1.90 18.27 4.86
CA PHE A 130 -3.17 18.76 4.35
C PHE A 130 -3.79 19.74 5.38
N GLY A 131 -4.04 20.96 4.95
CA GLY A 131 -4.52 22.00 5.87
C GLY A 131 -3.52 22.30 6.97
N ASP A 132 -3.95 22.12 8.20
CA ASP A 132 -3.19 22.32 9.42
C ASP A 132 -2.66 21.01 10.05
N ILE A 133 -2.76 19.90 9.35
CA ILE A 133 -2.28 18.59 9.82
C ILE A 133 -1.09 18.09 9.00
N ALA A 134 -0.23 17.31 9.67
CA ALA A 134 0.83 16.58 9.03
C ALA A 134 0.88 15.13 9.53
N LEU A 135 1.01 14.18 8.60
CA LEU A 135 1.10 12.75 8.87
C LEU A 135 2.48 12.22 8.48
N ASN A 136 3.26 11.79 9.46
CA ASN A 136 4.56 11.18 9.22
C ASN A 136 4.40 9.69 8.88
N ARG A 137 4.78 9.31 7.66
CA ARG A 137 4.67 7.95 7.12
C ARG A 137 5.59 6.94 7.81
N SER A 138 6.71 7.40 8.37
CA SER A 138 7.70 6.52 9.03
C SER A 138 7.36 6.25 10.49
N THR A 139 6.83 7.26 11.21
CA THR A 139 6.53 7.15 12.64
C THR A 139 5.05 6.92 12.92
N TYR A 140 4.18 7.05 11.88
CA TYR A 140 2.72 7.01 11.99
C TYR A 140 2.14 8.06 12.92
N GLN A 141 2.85 9.18 13.08
CA GLN A 141 2.44 10.30 13.91
C GLN A 141 1.63 11.31 13.11
N LEU A 142 0.49 11.69 13.68
CA LEU A 142 -0.38 12.76 13.21
C LEU A 142 -0.16 13.97 14.10
N THR A 143 0.27 15.09 13.53
CA THR A 143 0.46 16.36 14.22
C THR A 143 -0.59 17.39 13.80
N GLY A 144 -0.87 18.36 14.64
CA GLY A 144 -1.80 19.46 14.39
C GLY A 144 -1.54 20.64 15.30
N PRO A 145 -2.35 21.73 15.21
CA PRO A 145 -2.09 23.00 15.88
C PRO A 145 -1.90 22.91 17.40
N GLU A 146 -2.72 22.10 18.07
CA GLU A 146 -2.68 21.96 19.54
C GLU A 146 -1.78 20.82 20.03
N ASN A 147 -1.27 20.00 19.10
CA ASN A 147 -0.36 18.89 19.43
C ASN A 147 0.77 18.76 18.39
N PRO A 148 1.82 19.58 18.51
CA PRO A 148 2.97 19.55 17.60
C PRO A 148 3.85 18.29 17.79
N GLU A 149 3.82 17.65 18.95
CA GLU A 149 4.52 16.38 19.18
C GLU A 149 3.82 15.22 18.49
N GLY A 150 2.52 15.35 18.23
CA GLY A 150 1.71 14.40 17.49
C GLY A 150 1.19 13.23 18.32
N ILE A 151 0.17 12.58 17.76
CA ILE A 151 -0.40 11.33 18.29
C ILE A 151 -0.11 10.20 17.33
N ARG A 152 0.29 9.05 17.84
CA ARG A 152 0.51 7.87 17.02
C ARG A 152 -0.82 7.23 16.64
N LEU A 153 -0.98 6.96 15.34
CA LEU A 153 -2.12 6.25 14.80
C LEU A 153 -1.90 4.73 14.87
N ALA A 154 -2.97 3.99 15.13
CA ALA A 154 -2.98 2.54 14.93
C ALA A 154 -2.97 2.21 13.42
N GLY A 155 -2.54 0.97 13.06
CA GLY A 155 -2.31 0.62 11.67
C GLY A 155 -3.43 0.96 10.70
N LYS A 156 -4.68 0.57 11.01
CA LYS A 156 -5.84 0.84 10.14
C LYS A 156 -6.26 2.32 10.12
N GLU A 157 -6.09 3.03 11.25
CA GLU A 157 -6.32 4.49 11.31
C GLU A 157 -5.34 5.24 10.41
N TYR A 158 -4.05 4.85 10.47
CA TYR A 158 -3.00 5.41 9.62
C TYR A 158 -3.33 5.19 8.14
N GLN A 159 -3.62 3.95 7.74
CA GLN A 159 -3.93 3.61 6.35
C GLN A 159 -5.14 4.40 5.81
N MET A 160 -6.21 4.53 6.60
CA MET A 160 -7.38 5.30 6.21
C MET A 160 -7.08 6.78 6.07
N LEU A 161 -6.35 7.37 7.03
CA LEU A 161 -6.00 8.78 6.97
C LEU A 161 -5.03 9.06 5.83
N GLU A 162 -4.06 8.18 5.60
CA GLU A 162 -3.14 8.27 4.46
C GLU A 162 -3.89 8.26 3.13
N MET A 163 -4.87 7.36 2.96
CA MET A 163 -5.73 7.34 1.76
C MET A 163 -6.48 8.66 1.57
N LEU A 164 -7.07 9.20 2.63
CA LEU A 164 -7.80 10.47 2.58
C LEU A 164 -6.87 11.64 2.25
N MET A 165 -5.69 11.71 2.89
CA MET A 165 -4.71 12.78 2.67
C MET A 165 -4.03 12.71 1.30
N SER A 166 -3.89 11.52 0.74
CA SER A 166 -3.36 11.32 -0.62
C SER A 166 -4.38 11.64 -1.73
N ASN A 167 -5.66 11.79 -1.38
CA ASN A 167 -6.74 12.11 -2.31
C ASN A 167 -7.61 13.27 -1.76
N PRO A 168 -7.02 14.45 -1.55
CA PRO A 168 -7.71 15.55 -0.88
C PRO A 168 -8.93 16.02 -1.68
N GLY A 169 -10.06 16.17 -0.99
CA GLY A 169 -11.34 16.59 -1.59
C GLY A 169 -12.07 15.52 -2.41
N GLN A 170 -11.44 14.38 -2.67
CA GLN A 170 -12.11 13.27 -3.36
C GLN A 170 -12.91 12.43 -2.37
N VAL A 171 -14.09 11.98 -2.81
CA VAL A 171 -14.92 11.07 -2.02
C VAL A 171 -14.44 9.63 -2.24
N ILE A 172 -14.05 8.97 -1.18
CA ILE A 172 -13.63 7.57 -1.17
C ILE A 172 -14.79 6.72 -0.64
N CYS A 173 -15.26 5.76 -1.45
CA CYS A 173 -16.34 4.87 -1.05
C CYS A 173 -15.88 3.85 0.02
N PRO A 174 -16.81 3.34 0.86
CA PRO A 174 -16.48 2.34 1.87
C PRO A 174 -15.84 1.07 1.29
N ASP A 175 -16.31 0.63 0.12
CA ASP A 175 -15.78 -0.56 -0.56
C ASP A 175 -14.30 -0.41 -0.91
N LEU A 176 -13.87 0.78 -1.36
CA LEU A 176 -12.47 1.03 -1.66
C LEU A 176 -11.59 1.03 -0.40
N PHE A 177 -12.13 1.50 0.75
CA PHE A 177 -11.42 1.33 2.03
C PHE A 177 -11.32 -0.14 2.42
N MET A 178 -12.41 -0.92 2.26
CA MET A 178 -12.41 -2.35 2.56
C MET A 178 -11.38 -3.08 1.71
N ASP A 179 -11.41 -2.87 0.40
CA ASP A 179 -10.50 -3.49 -0.55
C ASP A 179 -9.02 -3.17 -0.24
N LYS A 180 -8.69 -1.88 -0.10
CA LYS A 180 -7.30 -1.42 0.09
C LYS A 180 -6.72 -1.70 1.48
N ILE A 181 -7.54 -1.80 2.52
CA ILE A 181 -7.08 -1.81 3.92
C ILE A 181 -7.33 -3.16 4.60
N TRP A 182 -8.41 -3.86 4.26
CA TRP A 182 -8.74 -5.17 4.83
C TRP A 182 -8.44 -6.33 3.89
N GLY A 183 -8.46 -6.12 2.57
CA GLY A 183 -8.22 -7.15 1.56
C GLY A 183 -9.47 -7.97 1.24
N TYR A 184 -9.36 -8.81 0.22
CA TYR A 184 -10.49 -9.55 -0.36
C TYR A 184 -11.10 -10.61 0.59
N ASP A 185 -10.26 -11.31 1.36
CA ASP A 185 -10.67 -12.40 2.26
C ASP A 185 -11.04 -11.91 3.68
N SER A 186 -11.33 -10.62 3.83
CA SER A 186 -11.64 -10.09 5.16
C SER A 186 -13.06 -10.44 5.57
N GLU A 187 -13.23 -11.08 6.72
CA GLU A 187 -14.53 -11.26 7.40
C GLU A 187 -15.09 -9.94 7.98
N ALA A 188 -14.38 -8.82 7.81
CA ALA A 188 -14.81 -7.54 8.36
C ALA A 188 -16.01 -7.00 7.55
N GLU A 189 -17.06 -6.58 8.26
CA GLU A 189 -18.22 -5.93 7.64
C GLU A 189 -17.92 -4.47 7.30
N GLN A 190 -18.62 -3.89 6.31
CA GLN A 190 -18.46 -2.49 5.88
C GLN A 190 -18.66 -1.47 7.01
N ASN A 191 -19.40 -1.84 8.07
CA ASN A 191 -19.60 -0.99 9.23
C ASN A 191 -18.30 -0.65 9.97
N VAL A 192 -17.24 -1.45 9.80
CA VAL A 192 -15.91 -1.20 10.40
C VAL A 192 -15.31 0.12 9.90
N VAL A 193 -15.55 0.50 8.63
CA VAL A 193 -15.08 1.76 8.06
C VAL A 193 -15.64 2.94 8.86
N TRP A 194 -16.93 2.93 9.18
CA TRP A 194 -17.55 3.97 9.98
C TRP A 194 -16.93 4.12 11.38
N VAL A 195 -16.59 3.00 12.02
CA VAL A 195 -15.93 2.99 13.33
C VAL A 195 -14.58 3.72 13.27
N TYR A 196 -13.73 3.38 12.28
CA TYR A 196 -12.42 4.02 12.12
C TYR A 196 -12.54 5.49 11.72
N ILE A 197 -13.50 5.87 10.88
CA ILE A 197 -13.80 7.28 10.59
C ILE A 197 -14.15 8.02 11.89
N SER A 198 -14.93 7.41 12.77
CA SER A 198 -15.26 7.99 14.07
C SER A 198 -14.01 8.21 14.95
N TYR A 199 -13.09 7.23 14.97
CA TYR A 199 -11.83 7.38 15.70
C TYR A 199 -10.93 8.48 15.11
N LEU A 200 -10.81 8.54 13.80
CA LEU A 200 -10.05 9.59 13.12
C LEU A 200 -10.63 10.98 13.38
N ARG A 201 -11.95 11.14 13.34
CA ARG A 201 -12.61 12.42 13.68
C ARG A 201 -12.28 12.87 15.10
N LYS A 202 -12.33 11.96 16.09
CA LYS A 202 -11.96 12.25 17.47
C LYS A 202 -10.49 12.71 17.58
N LYS A 203 -9.59 12.04 16.84
CA LYS A 203 -8.17 12.39 16.83
C LYS A 203 -7.90 13.74 16.17
N LEU A 204 -8.55 14.04 15.03
CA LEU A 204 -8.46 15.37 14.41
C LEU A 204 -8.94 16.49 15.35
N THR A 205 -10.04 16.25 16.06
CA THR A 205 -10.51 17.20 17.08
C THR A 205 -9.52 17.36 18.24
N SER A 206 -8.91 16.25 18.72
CA SER A 206 -7.98 16.28 19.86
C SER A 206 -6.65 16.99 19.59
N ILE A 207 -6.30 17.19 18.32
CA ILE A 207 -5.12 17.95 17.90
C ILE A 207 -5.45 19.40 17.48
N GLY A 208 -6.70 19.84 17.69
CA GLY A 208 -7.17 21.18 17.37
C GLY A 208 -7.29 21.48 15.88
N SER A 209 -7.41 20.44 15.04
CA SER A 209 -7.43 20.63 13.58
C SER A 209 -8.77 21.19 13.07
N GLN A 210 -8.66 22.09 12.09
CA GLN A 210 -9.81 22.56 11.28
C GLN A 210 -10.11 21.60 10.12
N VAL A 211 -9.25 20.64 9.85
CA VAL A 211 -9.51 19.60 8.86
C VAL A 211 -10.59 18.63 9.36
N LYS A 212 -11.55 18.31 8.50
CA LYS A 212 -12.67 17.44 8.83
C LYS A 212 -12.86 16.33 7.81
N ILE A 213 -13.23 15.16 8.31
CA ILE A 213 -13.69 14.07 7.45
C ILE A 213 -15.20 14.23 7.26
N ARG A 214 -15.61 14.64 6.06
CA ARG A 214 -17.03 14.75 5.69
C ARG A 214 -17.57 13.46 5.13
N ALA A 215 -18.83 13.20 5.42
CA ALA A 215 -19.56 12.06 4.84
C ALA A 215 -20.48 12.58 3.73
N SER A 216 -20.34 12.02 2.55
CA SER A 216 -21.27 12.19 1.43
C SER A 216 -22.24 11.01 1.42
N ARG A 217 -23.52 11.27 1.70
CA ARG A 217 -24.55 10.22 1.90
C ARG A 217 -24.61 9.28 0.70
N GLY A 218 -24.44 7.99 0.93
CA GLY A 218 -24.47 6.94 -0.10
C GLY A 218 -23.23 6.88 -1.01
N LEU A 219 -22.24 7.78 -0.83
CA LEU A 219 -21.04 7.83 -1.67
C LEU A 219 -19.76 7.48 -0.90
N GLY A 220 -19.58 8.01 0.32
CA GLY A 220 -18.36 7.74 1.10
C GLY A 220 -17.88 8.92 1.93
N TYR A 221 -16.56 9.07 2.03
CA TYR A 221 -15.89 10.04 2.91
C TYR A 221 -14.82 10.82 2.15
N SER A 222 -14.72 12.12 2.45
CA SER A 222 -13.69 13.01 1.93
C SER A 222 -12.98 13.77 3.06
N LEU A 223 -11.75 14.18 2.82
CA LEU A 223 -11.01 15.07 3.71
C LEU A 223 -11.11 16.49 3.18
N GLU A 224 -11.60 17.41 4.01
CA GLU A 224 -11.84 18.80 3.62
C GLU A 224 -11.30 19.75 4.66
N LYS A 225 -10.93 20.97 4.22
CA LYS A 225 -10.67 22.11 5.12
C LYS A 225 -12.00 22.72 5.48
N ASP A 226 -12.25 22.99 6.76
CA ASP A 226 -13.38 23.81 7.18
C ASP A 226 -13.04 25.26 6.79
N ASN A 227 -13.58 25.72 5.67
CA ASN A 227 -13.53 27.12 5.32
C ASN A 227 -14.59 27.82 6.19
N ALA A 228 -14.17 28.30 7.37
CA ALA A 228 -14.98 29.15 8.20
C ALA A 228 -15.19 30.54 7.53
#